data_34ebe65c748fcc5b6c64d7a1ae8c006f
#
_entry.id   34ebe65c748fcc5b6c64d7a1ae8c006f
#
_cell.length_a   1.000
_cell.length_b   1.000
_cell.length_c   1.000
_cell.angle_alpha   90.00
_cell.angle_beta   90.00
_cell.angle_gamma   90.00
#
_symmetry.space_group_name_H-M   'P 1'
#
loop_
_entity.id
_entity.type
_entity.pdbx_description
1 polymer ?
#
loop_
_entity_poly.entity_id
_entity_poly.type
_entity_poly.pdbx_seq_one_letter_code
_entity_poly.pdbx_strand_id
1 'polypeptide(L)'
;MIIHKHIIKFNLCAGLVDSVHGHSKTFCTDVHASGPKLQEDIILKQKIKEILRELGADVCGIAHVERFENAPAGFHPADIYKDCKSVVVFARNMPKGLAYVSPRIAYAKATDISLAELDKISYLASVEIEKLGAVAVPLPSDSPYDYWDEENMEGRGLLSMRHAAVLAGIGSMGKNNLIINQKYGNMINIGAVLTNLDLESDPFAEELCIAGCRLCLDNCPQKALNGVTVNQKRCREFTYSSNKKGFGVCNCNQCRIICPRAFGKKSESSAI
;
A
#
# COMPACT_ATOMS: atom_id res chain seq x y z
N MET A 1 -18.45 33.07 31.62
CA MET A 1 -19.54 33.05 30.62
C MET A 1 -19.69 31.60 30.20
N ILE A 2 -20.73 30.95 30.70
CA ILE A 2 -20.93 29.50 30.65
C ILE A 2 -21.69 29.19 29.36
N ILE A 3 -21.13 28.35 28.48
CA ILE A 3 -21.84 27.86 27.28
C ILE A 3 -22.27 26.42 27.51
N HIS A 4 -23.59 26.25 27.55
CA HIS A 4 -24.29 24.99 27.71
C HIS A 4 -24.05 24.06 26.50
N LYS A 5 -23.63 22.82 26.78
CA LYS A 5 -23.68 21.69 25.84
C LYS A 5 -25.13 21.19 25.75
N HIS A 6 -25.69 21.26 24.55
CA HIS A 6 -26.93 20.53 24.23
C HIS A 6 -26.56 19.15 23.67
N ILE A 7 -26.96 18.13 24.41
CA ILE A 7 -26.93 16.73 23.98
C ILE A 7 -28.24 16.44 23.26
N ILE A 8 -28.17 16.19 21.96
CA ILE A 8 -29.34 15.70 21.20
C ILE A 8 -29.28 14.17 21.22
N LYS A 9 -30.25 13.58 21.96
CA LYS A 9 -30.54 12.14 21.91
C LYS A 9 -31.49 11.89 20.74
N PHE A 10 -31.05 11.12 19.74
CA PHE A 10 -31.97 10.52 18.79
C PHE A 10 -32.37 9.12 19.26
N ASN A 11 -33.61 8.96 19.69
CA ASN A 11 -34.26 7.67 19.81
C ASN A 11 -34.99 7.37 18.50
N LEU A 12 -34.57 6.35 17.78
CA LEU A 12 -35.36 5.72 16.72
C LEU A 12 -35.75 4.32 17.20
N CYS A 13 -36.92 4.23 17.83
CA CYS A 13 -37.68 2.97 17.94
C CYS A 13 -38.76 2.97 16.88
N ALA A 14 -38.61 2.18 15.81
CA ALA A 14 -39.70 1.84 14.91
C ALA A 14 -40.31 0.52 15.38
N GLY A 15 -41.47 0.59 16.00
CA GLY A 15 -42.25 -0.58 16.39
C GLY A 15 -43.10 -1.07 15.23
N LEU A 16 -42.95 -2.34 14.87
CA LEU A 16 -43.95 -3.11 14.14
C LEU A 16 -44.70 -3.96 15.19
N VAL A 17 -45.99 -3.73 15.29
CA VAL A 17 -46.90 -4.51 16.13
C VAL A 17 -47.56 -5.55 15.28
N ASP A 18 -47.29 -6.83 15.55
CA ASP A 18 -48.17 -7.91 15.18
C ASP A 18 -48.49 -8.74 16.44
N SER A 19 -49.76 -8.74 16.76
CA SER A 19 -50.38 -9.44 17.89
C SER A 19 -50.59 -10.91 17.55
N VAL A 20 -50.04 -11.83 18.37
CA VAL A 20 -50.75 -13.06 18.85
C VAL A 20 -49.87 -13.77 19.90
N HIS A 21 -50.44 -13.85 21.13
CA HIS A 21 -50.11 -14.75 22.24
C HIS A 21 -48.70 -15.13 22.64
N GLY A 22 -48.25 -14.62 23.79
CA GLY A 22 -47.52 -15.41 24.77
C GLY A 22 -45.99 -15.16 24.82
N HIS A 23 -45.55 -14.46 25.89
CA HIS A 23 -44.19 -14.37 26.43
C HIS A 23 -43.12 -13.78 25.48
N SER A 24 -43.12 -12.47 25.39
CA SER A 24 -42.01 -11.69 24.80
C SER A 24 -40.80 -11.70 25.74
N LYS A 25 -39.75 -12.47 25.41
CA LYS A 25 -38.39 -12.17 25.84
C LYS A 25 -37.82 -11.18 24.86
N THR A 26 -37.78 -9.92 25.25
CA THR A 26 -37.05 -8.88 24.51
C THR A 26 -35.57 -9.22 24.55
N PHE A 27 -35.05 -9.76 23.47
CA PHE A 27 -33.59 -9.82 23.23
C PHE A 27 -33.14 -8.41 22.82
N CYS A 28 -32.73 -7.60 23.77
CA CYS A 28 -31.85 -6.48 23.46
C CYS A 28 -30.51 -7.06 23.09
N THR A 29 -30.18 -7.08 21.79
CA THR A 29 -28.80 -7.22 21.36
C THR A 29 -28.09 -5.96 21.81
N ASP A 30 -27.24 -6.08 22.83
CA ASP A 30 -26.30 -5.04 23.21
C ASP A 30 -25.39 -4.77 21.98
N VAL A 31 -25.73 -3.73 21.24
CA VAL A 31 -24.77 -3.09 20.34
C VAL A 31 -23.73 -2.49 21.28
N HIS A 32 -22.60 -3.16 21.42
CA HIS A 32 -21.46 -2.63 22.14
C HIS A 32 -21.13 -1.26 21.56
N ALA A 33 -21.51 -0.23 22.30
CA ALA A 33 -21.08 1.14 22.03
C ALA A 33 -19.55 1.13 22.14
N SER A 34 -18.88 1.21 21.00
CA SER A 34 -17.44 1.42 20.93
C SER A 34 -17.10 2.61 21.83
N GLY A 35 -16.19 2.42 22.79
CA GLY A 35 -15.82 3.47 23.74
C GLY A 35 -15.32 4.73 23.01
N PRO A 36 -15.40 5.92 23.64
CA PRO A 36 -15.04 7.19 23.01
C PRO A 36 -13.64 7.19 22.39
N LYS A 37 -12.69 6.47 22.96
CA LYS A 37 -11.32 6.32 22.41
C LYS A 37 -11.32 5.60 21.06
N LEU A 38 -12.07 4.51 20.90
CA LEU A 38 -12.15 3.78 19.63
C LEU A 38 -12.76 4.65 18.51
N GLN A 39 -13.72 5.52 18.86
CA GLN A 39 -14.29 6.46 17.90
C GLN A 39 -13.28 7.53 17.47
N GLU A 40 -12.46 8.04 18.38
CA GLU A 40 -11.38 9.00 18.10
C GLU A 40 -10.31 8.37 17.19
N ASP A 41 -9.90 7.14 17.46
CA ASP A 41 -8.90 6.41 16.66
C ASP A 41 -9.40 6.17 15.22
N ILE A 42 -10.66 5.83 15.04
CA ILE A 42 -11.30 5.67 13.72
C ILE A 42 -11.31 7.00 12.97
N ILE A 43 -11.67 8.10 13.62
CA ILE A 43 -11.69 9.44 13.01
C ILE A 43 -10.29 9.86 12.58
N LEU A 44 -9.28 9.66 13.45
CA LEU A 44 -7.89 9.99 13.16
C LEU A 44 -7.36 9.18 11.96
N LYS A 45 -7.62 7.89 11.94
CA LYS A 45 -7.26 7.00 10.83
C LYS A 45 -7.87 7.46 9.51
N GLN A 46 -9.16 7.83 9.50
CA GLN A 46 -9.82 8.34 8.31
C GLN A 46 -9.23 9.67 7.86
N LYS A 47 -8.93 10.58 8.80
CA LYS A 47 -8.29 11.87 8.52
C LYS A 47 -6.94 11.70 7.83
N ILE A 48 -6.09 10.78 8.30
CA ILE A 48 -4.81 10.48 7.66
C ILE A 48 -5.01 9.96 6.22
N LYS A 49 -5.99 9.08 6.02
CA LYS A 49 -6.30 8.56 4.67
C LYS A 49 -6.86 9.65 3.73
N GLU A 50 -7.60 10.62 4.25
CA GLU A 50 -8.06 11.78 3.49
C GLU A 50 -6.89 12.65 3.06
N ILE A 51 -5.99 13.01 3.99
CA ILE A 51 -4.76 13.76 3.69
C ILE A 51 -3.99 13.09 2.54
N LEU A 52 -3.76 11.79 2.60
CA LEU A 52 -3.04 11.07 1.53
C LEU A 52 -3.76 11.15 0.17
N ARG A 53 -5.10 11.03 0.16
CA ARG A 53 -5.88 11.14 -1.08
C ARG A 53 -5.85 12.55 -1.65
N GLU A 54 -5.96 13.57 -0.82
CA GLU A 54 -5.86 14.99 -1.20
C GLU A 54 -4.47 15.30 -1.78
N LEU A 55 -3.41 14.68 -1.24
CA LEU A 55 -2.05 14.77 -1.76
C LEU A 55 -1.82 13.95 -3.05
N GLY A 56 -2.80 13.16 -3.47
CA GLY A 56 -2.78 12.44 -4.74
C GLY A 56 -2.51 10.95 -4.65
N ALA A 57 -2.53 10.32 -3.47
CA ALA A 57 -2.46 8.87 -3.38
C ALA A 57 -3.72 8.21 -3.94
N ASP A 58 -3.55 7.19 -4.78
CA ASP A 58 -4.67 6.43 -5.38
C ASP A 58 -5.22 5.35 -4.42
N VAL A 59 -4.34 4.82 -3.56
CA VAL A 59 -4.64 3.80 -2.54
C VAL A 59 -3.83 4.12 -1.29
N CYS A 60 -4.41 3.91 -0.11
CA CYS A 60 -3.69 4.03 1.16
C CYS A 60 -4.18 2.98 2.16
N GLY A 61 -3.29 2.58 3.04
CA GLY A 61 -3.53 1.63 4.11
C GLY A 61 -2.59 1.86 5.28
N ILE A 62 -2.91 1.27 6.43
CA ILE A 62 -2.15 1.42 7.66
C ILE A 62 -1.79 0.03 8.19
N ALA A 63 -0.56 -0.13 8.63
CA ALA A 63 -0.08 -1.31 9.35
C ALA A 63 0.50 -0.88 10.70
N HIS A 64 -0.02 -1.43 11.79
CA HIS A 64 0.59 -1.31 13.09
C HIS A 64 1.97 -2.00 13.10
N VAL A 65 2.92 -1.47 13.86
CA VAL A 65 4.32 -1.92 13.88
C VAL A 65 4.47 -3.41 14.23
N GLU A 66 3.58 -3.98 15.02
CA GLU A 66 3.58 -5.41 15.39
C GLU A 66 3.48 -6.35 14.17
N ARG A 67 2.89 -5.91 13.06
CA ARG A 67 2.86 -6.70 11.83
C ARG A 67 4.24 -6.89 11.17
N PHE A 68 5.24 -6.14 11.61
CA PHE A 68 6.61 -6.17 11.08
C PHE A 68 7.53 -7.09 11.88
N GLU A 69 7.03 -7.91 12.81
CA GLU A 69 7.81 -8.81 13.69
C GLU A 69 8.80 -9.71 12.94
N ASN A 70 8.48 -10.08 11.69
CA ASN A 70 9.32 -10.90 10.82
C ASN A 70 10.27 -10.07 9.92
N ALA A 71 10.40 -8.76 10.13
CA ALA A 71 11.37 -7.95 9.39
C ALA A 71 12.80 -8.38 9.77
N PRO A 72 13.72 -8.47 8.79
CA PRO A 72 15.12 -8.70 9.10
C PRO A 72 15.67 -7.62 10.04
N ALA A 73 16.66 -7.98 10.86
CA ALA A 73 17.34 -7.03 11.75
C ALA A 73 17.89 -5.83 10.95
N GLY A 74 17.69 -4.63 11.45
CA GLY A 74 18.03 -3.35 10.79
C GLY A 74 16.99 -2.84 9.80
N PHE A 75 15.91 -3.60 9.51
CA PHE A 75 14.87 -3.22 8.55
C PHE A 75 13.46 -3.18 9.16
N HIS A 76 13.37 -3.28 10.48
CA HIS A 76 12.12 -3.09 11.21
C HIS A 76 11.81 -1.59 11.32
N PRO A 77 10.54 -1.15 11.24
CA PRO A 77 10.19 0.28 11.35
C PRO A 77 10.77 0.98 12.58
N ALA A 78 10.89 0.28 13.72
CA ALA A 78 11.49 0.80 14.94
C ALA A 78 13.03 0.91 14.89
N ASP A 79 13.70 0.25 13.95
CA ASP A 79 15.14 0.45 13.71
C ASP A 79 15.39 1.80 13.02
N ILE A 80 14.41 2.31 12.26
CA ILE A 80 14.47 3.61 11.58
C ILE A 80 14.01 4.73 12.50
N TYR A 81 12.87 4.53 13.17
CA TYR A 81 12.29 5.46 14.14
C TYR A 81 11.82 4.70 15.37
N LYS A 82 12.56 4.83 16.48
CA LYS A 82 12.42 4.04 17.70
C LYS A 82 10.99 4.03 18.27
N ASP A 83 10.31 5.17 18.21
CA ASP A 83 8.96 5.33 18.75
C ASP A 83 7.86 5.06 17.69
N CYS A 84 8.23 4.44 16.58
CA CYS A 84 7.28 4.06 15.53
C CYS A 84 6.24 3.08 16.07
N LYS A 85 4.97 3.43 15.90
CA LYS A 85 3.83 2.56 16.22
C LYS A 85 3.05 2.12 14.99
N SER A 86 3.05 2.95 13.95
CA SER A 86 2.33 2.63 12.72
C SER A 86 3.10 3.07 11.48
N VAL A 87 2.91 2.30 10.42
CA VAL A 87 3.38 2.58 9.07
C VAL A 87 2.18 2.93 8.20
N VAL A 88 2.15 4.15 7.72
CA VAL A 88 1.14 4.65 6.77
C VAL A 88 1.66 4.42 5.38
N VAL A 89 1.03 3.51 4.62
CA VAL A 89 1.46 3.10 3.29
C VAL A 89 0.48 3.59 2.24
N PHE A 90 0.99 4.05 1.12
CA PHE A 90 0.17 4.52 0.01
C PHE A 90 0.79 4.17 -1.33
N ALA A 91 -0.02 4.26 -2.39
CA ALA A 91 0.43 3.93 -3.74
C ALA A 91 -0.12 4.90 -4.78
N ARG A 92 0.67 5.09 -5.85
CA ARG A 92 0.26 5.77 -7.08
C ARG A 92 0.12 4.78 -8.22
N ASN A 93 -0.95 4.92 -8.98
CA ASN A 93 -1.18 4.14 -10.18
C ASN A 93 -0.37 4.69 -11.36
N MET A 94 0.21 3.80 -12.14
CA MET A 94 0.88 4.12 -13.39
C MET A 94 -0.12 4.05 -14.56
N PRO A 95 -0.05 4.95 -15.56
CA PRO A 95 -0.89 4.90 -16.75
C PRO A 95 -0.82 3.56 -17.48
N LYS A 96 -1.98 2.96 -17.79
CA LYS A 96 -2.06 1.65 -18.47
C LYS A 96 -1.33 1.62 -19.82
N GLY A 97 -1.29 2.76 -20.52
CA GLY A 97 -0.58 2.90 -21.80
C GLY A 97 0.89 2.54 -21.74
N LEU A 98 1.52 2.67 -20.57
CA LEU A 98 2.93 2.31 -20.36
C LEU A 98 3.24 0.81 -20.53
N ALA A 99 2.21 -0.03 -20.46
CA ALA A 99 2.35 -1.46 -20.75
C ALA A 99 2.57 -1.76 -22.25
N TYR A 100 2.20 -0.84 -23.13
CA TYR A 100 2.15 -1.05 -24.58
C TYR A 100 3.19 -0.25 -25.35
N VAL A 101 4.06 0.53 -24.68
CA VAL A 101 5.03 1.39 -25.34
C VAL A 101 6.30 0.66 -25.75
N SER A 102 6.83 1.00 -26.94
CA SER A 102 8.15 0.59 -27.43
C SER A 102 8.72 1.72 -28.28
N PRO A 103 9.94 2.19 -28.04
CA PRO A 103 10.87 1.81 -26.96
C PRO A 103 10.36 2.26 -25.58
N ARG A 104 10.89 1.67 -24.50
CA ARG A 104 10.42 1.87 -23.13
C ARG A 104 10.89 3.18 -22.47
N ILE A 105 11.28 4.19 -23.25
CA ILE A 105 11.71 5.51 -22.74
C ILE A 105 10.60 6.18 -21.95
N ALA A 106 9.35 6.14 -22.47
CA ALA A 106 8.21 6.70 -21.77
C ALA A 106 7.91 5.95 -20.46
N TYR A 107 8.06 4.63 -20.43
CA TYR A 107 7.93 3.82 -19.22
C TYR A 107 8.97 4.20 -18.16
N ALA A 108 10.24 4.29 -18.55
CA ALA A 108 11.34 4.68 -17.66
C ALA A 108 11.05 6.06 -17.04
N LYS A 109 10.77 7.06 -17.88
CA LYS A 109 10.53 8.42 -17.40
C LYS A 109 9.28 8.54 -16.51
N ALA A 110 8.20 7.83 -16.85
CA ALA A 110 7.00 7.80 -16.02
C ALA A 110 7.24 7.13 -14.67
N THR A 111 8.13 6.13 -14.61
CA THR A 111 8.54 5.51 -13.35
C THR A 111 9.28 6.52 -12.47
N ASP A 112 10.27 7.25 -13.02
CA ASP A 112 11.00 8.29 -12.28
C ASP A 112 10.04 9.35 -11.71
N ILE A 113 9.09 9.82 -12.54
CA ILE A 113 8.09 10.81 -12.10
C ILE A 113 7.21 10.24 -10.99
N SER A 114 6.75 8.99 -11.14
CA SER A 114 5.89 8.35 -10.13
C SER A 114 6.59 8.19 -8.79
N LEU A 115 7.88 7.87 -8.79
CA LEU A 115 8.68 7.76 -7.56
C LEU A 115 8.88 9.13 -6.91
N ALA A 116 9.21 10.16 -7.69
CA ALA A 116 9.34 11.53 -7.19
C ALA A 116 8.02 12.08 -6.61
N GLU A 117 6.88 11.75 -7.22
CA GLU A 117 5.55 12.09 -6.70
C GLU A 117 5.26 11.39 -5.36
N LEU A 118 5.65 10.11 -5.21
CA LEU A 118 5.51 9.39 -3.95
C LEU A 118 6.38 10.00 -2.84
N ASP A 119 7.63 10.37 -3.13
CA ASP A 119 8.52 11.03 -2.18
C ASP A 119 7.94 12.38 -1.73
N LYS A 120 7.36 13.14 -2.67
CA LYS A 120 6.65 14.39 -2.36
C LYS A 120 5.43 14.15 -1.48
N ILE A 121 4.63 13.12 -1.77
CA ILE A 121 3.48 12.75 -0.92
C ILE A 121 3.96 12.34 0.46
N SER A 122 5.01 11.51 0.58
CA SER A 122 5.63 11.13 1.85
C SER A 122 5.98 12.35 2.70
N TYR A 123 6.70 13.29 2.11
CA TYR A 123 7.12 14.51 2.78
C TYR A 123 5.92 15.37 3.24
N LEU A 124 4.99 15.67 2.34
CA LEU A 124 3.84 16.51 2.64
C LEU A 124 2.88 15.84 3.65
N ALA A 125 2.67 14.53 3.54
CA ALA A 125 1.87 13.78 4.48
C ALA A 125 2.49 13.79 5.88
N SER A 126 3.81 13.70 5.99
CA SER A 126 4.52 13.83 7.27
C SER A 126 4.26 15.19 7.91
N VAL A 127 4.36 16.27 7.14
CA VAL A 127 4.06 17.63 7.62
C VAL A 127 2.61 17.76 8.12
N GLU A 128 1.65 17.19 7.39
CA GLU A 128 0.23 17.25 7.79
C GLU A 128 -0.07 16.36 9.02
N ILE A 129 0.58 15.20 9.15
CA ILE A 129 0.46 14.32 10.32
C ILE A 129 1.05 15.02 11.57
N GLU A 130 2.16 15.74 11.43
CA GLU A 130 2.76 16.50 12.54
C GLU A 130 1.86 17.64 13.04
N LYS A 131 1.04 18.25 12.19
CA LYS A 131 0.01 19.22 12.60
C LYS A 131 -1.07 18.62 13.49
N LEU A 132 -1.22 17.28 13.47
CA LEU A 132 -2.12 16.54 14.36
C LEU A 132 -1.48 16.25 15.74
N GLY A 133 -0.28 16.75 16.01
CA GLY A 133 0.45 16.56 17.26
C GLY A 133 1.28 15.28 17.35
N ALA A 134 1.51 14.61 16.23
CA ALA A 134 2.32 13.39 16.13
C ALA A 134 3.76 13.70 15.64
N VAL A 135 4.59 12.67 15.59
CA VAL A 135 5.86 12.67 14.84
C VAL A 135 5.67 11.79 13.61
N ALA A 136 6.18 12.24 12.48
CA ALA A 136 6.09 11.50 11.23
C ALA A 136 7.42 11.54 10.46
N VAL A 137 7.83 10.40 9.91
CA VAL A 137 9.10 10.25 9.19
C VAL A 137 8.80 9.82 7.75
N PRO A 138 9.05 10.68 6.74
CA PRO A 138 8.89 10.31 5.34
C PRO A 138 9.97 9.31 4.93
N LEU A 139 9.58 8.24 4.24
CA LEU A 139 10.52 7.27 3.69
C LEU A 139 10.70 7.47 2.19
N PRO A 140 11.93 7.30 1.65
CA PRO A 140 12.16 7.30 0.21
C PRO A 140 11.45 6.09 -0.42
N SER A 141 10.76 6.30 -1.53
CA SER A 141 10.00 5.25 -2.23
C SER A 141 10.86 4.24 -2.97
N ASP A 142 12.10 4.62 -3.33
CA ASP A 142 13.09 3.77 -3.99
C ASP A 142 14.51 4.09 -3.47
N SER A 143 15.31 4.82 -4.21
CA SER A 143 16.67 5.23 -3.83
C SER A 143 16.67 6.55 -3.04
N PRO A 144 17.67 6.79 -2.18
CA PRO A 144 18.87 5.97 -1.97
C PRO A 144 18.61 4.69 -1.16
N TYR A 145 19.42 3.66 -1.41
CA TYR A 145 19.41 2.43 -0.61
C TYR A 145 20.25 2.60 0.66
N ASP A 146 19.81 2.01 1.75
CA ASP A 146 20.54 1.92 3.01
C ASP A 146 21.67 0.86 2.92
N TYR A 147 21.39 -0.26 2.23
CA TYR A 147 22.34 -1.32 1.95
C TYR A 147 22.54 -1.49 0.44
N TRP A 148 23.78 -1.60 0.02
CA TRP A 148 24.13 -1.89 -1.36
C TRP A 148 25.30 -2.88 -1.45
N ASP A 149 25.06 -4.00 -2.12
CA ASP A 149 26.07 -4.99 -2.52
C ASP A 149 26.35 -4.81 -4.03
N GLU A 150 27.52 -4.26 -4.35
CA GLU A 150 27.89 -3.95 -5.73
C GLU A 150 28.12 -5.22 -6.57
N GLU A 151 28.69 -6.28 -5.96
CA GLU A 151 28.95 -7.53 -6.66
C GLU A 151 27.66 -8.24 -7.08
N ASN A 152 26.67 -8.28 -6.19
CA ASN A 152 25.37 -8.89 -6.41
C ASN A 152 24.32 -7.90 -6.90
N MET A 153 24.66 -6.61 -7.06
CA MET A 153 23.74 -5.53 -7.41
C MET A 153 22.47 -5.58 -6.55
N GLU A 154 22.63 -5.97 -5.27
CA GLU A 154 21.54 -6.10 -4.32
C GLU A 154 21.37 -4.82 -3.50
N GLY A 155 20.24 -4.15 -3.66
CA GLY A 155 19.86 -2.96 -2.90
C GLY A 155 18.74 -3.26 -1.93
N ARG A 156 18.83 -2.69 -0.72
CA ARG A 156 17.77 -2.68 0.28
C ARG A 156 17.58 -1.26 0.78
N GLY A 157 16.35 -0.75 0.68
CA GLY A 157 15.98 0.52 1.29
C GLY A 157 15.79 0.37 2.80
N LEU A 158 15.55 1.47 3.48
CA LEU A 158 15.27 1.51 4.93
C LEU A 158 14.14 0.54 5.32
N LEU A 159 13.10 0.48 4.50
CA LEU A 159 11.94 -0.41 4.68
C LEU A 159 11.60 -1.08 3.35
N SER A 160 11.19 -2.34 3.39
CA SER A 160 10.66 -3.01 2.20
C SER A 160 9.25 -2.51 1.87
N MET A 161 9.13 -1.57 0.92
CA MET A 161 7.86 -0.98 0.50
C MET A 161 6.82 -2.03 0.09
N ARG A 162 7.25 -3.12 -0.54
CA ARG A 162 6.35 -4.22 -0.97
C ARG A 162 5.78 -4.98 0.23
N HIS A 163 6.61 -5.34 1.21
CA HIS A 163 6.11 -5.99 2.42
C HIS A 163 5.23 -5.04 3.23
N ALA A 164 5.62 -3.77 3.37
CA ALA A 164 4.78 -2.77 4.02
C ALA A 164 3.40 -2.64 3.35
N ALA A 165 3.34 -2.68 2.01
CA ALA A 165 2.08 -2.63 1.28
C ALA A 165 1.19 -3.86 1.52
N VAL A 166 1.77 -5.06 1.65
CA VAL A 166 1.01 -6.27 2.06
C VAL A 166 0.46 -6.11 3.47
N LEU A 167 1.32 -5.72 4.41
CA LEU A 167 0.97 -5.57 5.83
C LEU A 167 -0.09 -4.48 6.07
N ALA A 168 -0.11 -3.44 5.22
CA ALA A 168 -1.09 -2.36 5.26
C ALA A 168 -2.36 -2.63 4.42
N GLY A 169 -2.50 -3.83 3.83
CA GLY A 169 -3.68 -4.19 3.05
C GLY A 169 -3.82 -3.50 1.69
N ILE A 170 -2.73 -2.92 1.15
CA ILE A 170 -2.72 -2.30 -0.19
C ILE A 170 -2.96 -3.33 -1.30
N GLY A 171 -2.44 -4.54 -1.12
CA GLY A 171 -2.55 -5.64 -2.07
C GLY A 171 -1.82 -6.89 -1.59
N SER A 172 -1.79 -7.91 -2.42
CA SER A 172 -1.06 -9.16 -2.16
C SER A 172 0.23 -9.27 -2.97
N MET A 173 1.19 -10.07 -2.49
CA MET A 173 2.47 -10.28 -3.19
C MET A 173 2.29 -11.22 -4.38
N GLY A 174 2.64 -10.77 -5.56
CA GLY A 174 2.68 -11.62 -6.75
C GLY A 174 3.95 -12.47 -6.85
N LYS A 175 3.88 -13.61 -7.57
CA LYS A 175 5.04 -14.44 -7.89
C LYS A 175 6.14 -13.69 -8.69
N ASN A 176 5.80 -12.56 -9.27
CA ASN A 176 6.73 -11.62 -9.91
C ASN A 176 7.38 -10.64 -8.93
N ASN A 177 7.18 -10.83 -7.62
CA ASN A 177 7.68 -9.97 -6.55
C ASN A 177 7.18 -8.51 -6.67
N LEU A 178 5.99 -8.31 -7.23
CA LEU A 178 5.27 -7.02 -7.27
C LEU A 178 3.98 -7.12 -6.48
N ILE A 179 3.54 -5.99 -5.94
CA ILE A 179 2.22 -5.93 -5.30
C ILE A 179 1.13 -5.95 -6.36
N ILE A 180 0.10 -6.74 -6.12
CA ILE A 180 -1.11 -6.81 -6.95
C ILE A 180 -2.25 -6.19 -6.13
N ASN A 181 -2.70 -5.03 -6.56
CA ASN A 181 -3.85 -4.34 -5.97
C ASN A 181 -5.14 -4.74 -6.69
N GLN A 182 -6.26 -4.81 -5.99
CA GLN A 182 -7.55 -5.21 -6.56
C GLN A 182 -7.99 -4.33 -7.73
N LYS A 183 -7.81 -3.00 -7.62
CA LYS A 183 -8.27 -2.02 -8.62
C LYS A 183 -7.22 -1.75 -9.70
N TYR A 184 -5.95 -1.63 -9.31
CA TYR A 184 -4.88 -1.14 -10.17
C TYR A 184 -3.88 -2.24 -10.60
N GLY A 185 -4.06 -3.46 -10.09
CA GLY A 185 -3.15 -4.56 -10.37
C GLY A 185 -1.73 -4.29 -9.87
N ASN A 186 -0.75 -4.66 -10.66
CA ASN A 186 0.65 -4.41 -10.34
C ASN A 186 1.21 -3.12 -10.99
N MET A 187 0.34 -2.31 -11.63
CA MET A 187 0.71 -1.01 -12.20
C MET A 187 0.68 0.10 -11.15
N ILE A 188 1.29 -0.14 -10.00
CA ILE A 188 1.42 0.80 -8.89
C ILE A 188 2.87 0.90 -8.42
N ASN A 189 3.25 2.07 -7.90
CA ASN A 189 4.43 2.30 -7.10
C ASN A 189 4.01 2.71 -5.68
N ILE A 190 4.87 2.48 -4.69
CA ILE A 190 4.50 2.50 -3.27
C ILE A 190 5.41 3.48 -2.53
N GLY A 191 4.81 4.26 -1.63
CA GLY A 191 5.48 5.12 -0.67
C GLY A 191 4.99 4.84 0.76
N ALA A 192 5.72 5.31 1.76
CA ALA A 192 5.36 5.12 3.16
C ALA A 192 5.83 6.27 4.06
N VAL A 193 5.13 6.42 5.18
CA VAL A 193 5.47 7.32 6.29
C VAL A 193 5.43 6.52 7.58
N LEU A 194 6.44 6.67 8.44
CA LEU A 194 6.41 6.14 9.81
C LEU A 194 5.80 7.17 10.75
N THR A 195 5.08 6.73 11.79
CA THR A 195 4.54 7.64 12.80
C THR A 195 4.46 6.98 14.18
N ASN A 196 4.49 7.82 15.23
CA ASN A 196 4.24 7.39 16.61
C ASN A 196 2.75 7.31 16.95
N LEU A 197 1.86 7.58 16.02
CA LEU A 197 0.43 7.36 16.20
C LEU A 197 0.15 5.86 16.31
N ASP A 198 -0.61 5.48 17.32
CA ASP A 198 -1.06 4.12 17.56
C ASP A 198 -2.36 3.89 16.79
N LEU A 199 -2.23 3.42 15.54
CA LEU A 199 -3.34 3.26 14.61
C LEU A 199 -3.62 1.79 14.36
N GLU A 200 -4.88 1.39 14.43
CA GLU A 200 -5.30 0.04 14.07
C GLU A 200 -4.99 -0.26 12.61
N SER A 201 -4.45 -1.46 12.37
CA SER A 201 -4.13 -1.91 11.01
C SER A 201 -5.37 -2.06 10.14
N ASP A 202 -5.22 -1.78 8.86
CA ASP A 202 -6.24 -2.15 7.88
C ASP A 202 -6.26 -3.69 7.67
N PRO A 203 -7.39 -4.27 7.27
CA PRO A 203 -7.44 -5.69 6.96
C PRO A 203 -6.51 -6.05 5.80
N PHE A 204 -5.96 -7.27 5.82
CA PHE A 204 -5.17 -7.77 4.70
C PHE A 204 -5.99 -7.82 3.41
N ALA A 205 -5.34 -7.55 2.29
CA ALA A 205 -5.97 -7.68 0.99
C ALA A 205 -6.17 -9.16 0.60
N GLU A 206 -7.16 -9.41 -0.26
CA GLU A 206 -7.38 -10.72 -0.89
C GLU A 206 -6.16 -11.14 -1.72
N GLU A 207 -5.82 -12.44 -1.70
CA GLU A 207 -4.81 -13.01 -2.59
C GLU A 207 -5.27 -12.96 -4.05
N LEU A 208 -4.56 -12.17 -4.86
CA LEU A 208 -4.90 -11.93 -6.26
C LEU A 208 -3.99 -12.67 -7.25
N CYS A 209 -2.85 -13.20 -6.77
CA CYS A 209 -1.95 -13.99 -7.60
C CYS A 209 -2.60 -15.34 -7.90
N ILE A 210 -2.92 -15.59 -9.17
CA ILE A 210 -3.67 -16.77 -9.60
C ILE A 210 -2.89 -18.04 -9.25
N ALA A 211 -3.55 -18.96 -8.53
CA ALA A 211 -2.99 -20.26 -8.19
C ALA A 211 -2.57 -21.03 -9.46
N GLY A 212 -1.41 -21.68 -9.45
CA GLY A 212 -0.88 -22.41 -10.60
C GLY A 212 -0.33 -21.54 -11.75
N CYS A 213 -0.65 -20.25 -11.82
CA CYS A 213 -0.12 -19.38 -12.87
C CYS A 213 1.40 -19.21 -12.74
N ARG A 214 2.12 -19.32 -13.85
CA ARG A 214 3.58 -19.19 -13.96
C ARG A 214 4.03 -18.18 -15.03
N LEU A 215 3.10 -17.44 -15.64
CA LEU A 215 3.39 -16.59 -16.80
C LEU A 215 4.57 -15.64 -16.57
N CYS A 216 4.63 -14.97 -15.39
CA CYS A 216 5.72 -14.06 -15.07
C CYS A 216 7.08 -14.76 -14.90
N LEU A 217 7.09 -16.00 -14.38
CA LEU A 217 8.30 -16.80 -14.17
C LEU A 217 8.84 -17.31 -15.51
N ASP A 218 7.94 -17.89 -16.32
CA ASP A 218 8.31 -18.55 -17.58
C ASP A 218 8.73 -17.54 -18.66
N ASN A 219 8.14 -16.33 -18.63
CA ASN A 219 8.44 -15.25 -19.57
C ASN A 219 9.46 -14.23 -19.05
N CYS A 220 10.08 -14.45 -17.88
CA CYS A 220 11.16 -13.59 -17.43
C CYS A 220 12.41 -13.79 -18.34
N PRO A 221 12.88 -12.77 -19.08
CA PRO A 221 13.97 -12.94 -20.04
C PRO A 221 15.29 -13.36 -19.37
N GLN A 222 15.49 -12.98 -18.11
CA GLN A 222 16.68 -13.29 -17.33
C GLN A 222 16.51 -14.46 -16.36
N LYS A 223 15.31 -15.09 -16.30
CA LYS A 223 14.99 -16.12 -15.31
C LYS A 223 15.33 -15.67 -13.87
N ALA A 224 15.10 -14.39 -13.60
CA ALA A 224 15.43 -13.75 -12.32
C ALA A 224 14.40 -14.05 -11.22
N LEU A 225 13.23 -14.59 -11.57
CA LEU A 225 12.11 -14.84 -10.64
C LEU A 225 12.02 -16.33 -10.30
N ASN A 226 11.86 -16.65 -9.02
CA ASN A 226 11.63 -18.03 -8.55
C ASN A 226 10.19 -18.25 -8.00
N GLY A 227 9.37 -17.19 -7.95
CA GLY A 227 8.01 -17.21 -7.41
C GLY A 227 7.88 -16.77 -5.96
N VAL A 228 9.00 -16.60 -5.26
CA VAL A 228 9.06 -16.12 -3.87
C VAL A 228 9.85 -14.81 -3.82
N THR A 229 10.98 -14.74 -4.52
CA THR A 229 11.85 -13.58 -4.55
C THR A 229 12.39 -13.33 -5.97
N VAL A 230 13.17 -12.27 -6.11
CA VAL A 230 13.85 -11.88 -7.35
C VAL A 230 15.38 -11.90 -7.14
N ASN A 231 16.12 -12.50 -8.06
CA ASN A 231 17.54 -12.29 -8.15
C ASN A 231 17.76 -10.89 -8.72
N GLN A 232 18.17 -9.95 -7.85
CA GLN A 232 18.28 -8.54 -8.22
C GLN A 232 19.35 -8.33 -9.30
N LYS A 233 20.51 -8.98 -9.21
CA LYS A 233 21.58 -8.87 -10.20
C LYS A 233 21.07 -9.19 -11.61
N ARG A 234 20.53 -10.39 -11.81
CA ARG A 234 19.99 -10.82 -13.12
C ARG A 234 18.93 -9.86 -13.65
N CYS A 235 18.05 -9.39 -12.77
CA CYS A 235 17.00 -8.45 -13.15
C CYS A 235 17.58 -7.08 -13.53
N ARG A 236 18.49 -6.53 -12.71
CA ARG A 236 19.04 -5.19 -12.87
C ARG A 236 19.95 -5.06 -14.08
N GLU A 237 20.84 -6.03 -14.31
CA GLU A 237 21.75 -6.04 -15.47
C GLU A 237 21.00 -5.93 -16.81
N PHE A 238 19.80 -6.49 -16.89
CA PHE A 238 18.96 -6.41 -18.09
C PHE A 238 18.02 -5.19 -18.08
N THR A 239 17.51 -4.83 -16.92
CA THR A 239 16.50 -3.77 -16.80
C THR A 239 17.11 -2.39 -16.89
N TYR A 240 18.22 -2.16 -16.20
CA TYR A 240 18.90 -0.87 -16.16
C TYR A 240 20.10 -0.91 -17.11
N SER A 241 19.92 -0.37 -18.29
CA SER A 241 20.98 -0.28 -19.30
C SER A 241 20.91 1.06 -20.03
N SER A 242 21.85 1.32 -20.90
CA SER A 242 21.84 2.50 -21.75
C SER A 242 21.30 2.17 -23.13
N ASN A 243 20.56 3.10 -23.73
CA ASN A 243 20.20 3.00 -25.14
C ASN A 243 21.43 3.25 -26.03
N LYS A 244 21.29 3.09 -27.37
CA LYS A 244 22.38 3.27 -28.35
C LYS A 244 23.02 4.68 -28.30
N LYS A 245 22.40 5.66 -27.68
CA LYS A 245 22.90 7.03 -27.50
C LYS A 245 23.49 7.28 -26.11
N GLY A 246 23.60 6.27 -25.27
CA GLY A 246 24.16 6.37 -23.92
C GLY A 246 23.19 6.85 -22.84
N PHE A 247 21.90 7.07 -23.14
CA PHE A 247 20.91 7.44 -22.13
C PHE A 247 20.45 6.23 -21.34
N GLY A 248 20.46 6.33 -20.00
CA GLY A 248 19.93 5.32 -19.10
C GLY A 248 18.42 5.11 -19.32
N VAL A 249 18.00 3.86 -19.40
CA VAL A 249 16.60 3.47 -19.60
C VAL A 249 16.23 2.25 -18.76
N CYS A 250 14.97 2.15 -18.39
CA CYS A 250 14.40 0.93 -17.82
C CYS A 250 13.85 0.05 -18.94
N ASN A 251 14.62 -0.93 -19.38
CA ASN A 251 14.32 -1.72 -20.58
C ASN A 251 13.34 -2.88 -20.36
N CYS A 252 13.02 -3.24 -19.11
CA CYS A 252 12.20 -4.41 -18.83
C CYS A 252 11.06 -4.10 -17.84
N ASN A 253 9.84 -4.44 -18.27
CA ASN A 253 8.66 -4.52 -17.40
C ASN A 253 7.85 -5.81 -17.72
N GLN A 254 8.51 -6.83 -18.30
CA GLN A 254 7.85 -8.03 -18.83
C GLN A 254 7.01 -8.76 -17.78
N CYS A 255 7.54 -8.97 -16.57
CA CYS A 255 6.82 -9.64 -15.49
C CYS A 255 5.60 -8.85 -15.01
N ARG A 256 5.58 -7.53 -15.20
CA ARG A 256 4.47 -6.63 -14.89
C ARG A 256 3.36 -6.79 -15.94
N ILE A 257 3.69 -6.67 -17.22
CA ILE A 257 2.71 -6.61 -18.31
C ILE A 257 2.12 -7.97 -18.68
N ILE A 258 2.87 -9.07 -18.55
CA ILE A 258 2.39 -10.42 -18.84
C ILE A 258 1.40 -10.96 -17.78
N CYS A 259 1.36 -10.30 -16.61
CA CYS A 259 0.50 -10.74 -15.52
C CYS A 259 -0.98 -10.54 -15.89
N PRO A 260 -1.84 -11.57 -15.78
CA PRO A 260 -3.28 -11.41 -16.02
C PRO A 260 -3.97 -10.43 -15.08
N ARG A 261 -3.29 -10.09 -13.95
CA ARG A 261 -3.71 -9.10 -12.96
C ARG A 261 -2.96 -7.78 -13.08
N ALA A 262 -2.29 -7.51 -14.20
CA ALA A 262 -1.52 -6.28 -14.38
C ALA A 262 -2.34 -5.00 -14.12
N PHE A 263 -3.63 -5.02 -14.43
CA PHE A 263 -4.56 -3.89 -14.31
C PHE A 263 -5.70 -4.13 -13.30
N GLY A 264 -5.49 -5.04 -12.34
CA GLY A 264 -6.47 -5.39 -11.32
C GLY A 264 -7.39 -6.57 -11.68
N LYS A 265 -8.36 -6.79 -10.81
CA LYS A 265 -9.41 -7.79 -11.01
C LYS A 265 -10.46 -7.19 -11.95
N LYS A 266 -10.69 -7.81 -13.09
CA LYS A 266 -11.81 -7.39 -13.96
C LYS A 266 -13.11 -7.62 -13.19
N SER A 267 -13.99 -6.61 -13.15
CA SER A 267 -15.36 -6.81 -12.66
C SER A 267 -16.08 -7.79 -13.61
N GLU A 268 -16.86 -8.71 -13.08
CA GLU A 268 -17.62 -9.69 -13.88
C GLU A 268 -18.65 -9.04 -14.82
N SER A 269 -18.88 -7.72 -14.68
CA SER A 269 -19.83 -6.95 -15.50
C SER A 269 -19.27 -6.38 -16.82
N SER A 270 -18.03 -6.67 -17.21
CA SER A 270 -17.44 -6.17 -18.45
C SER A 270 -17.20 -7.27 -19.49
N ALA A 271 -18.09 -8.26 -19.54
CA ALA A 271 -18.22 -9.18 -20.68
C ALA A 271 -19.38 -8.68 -21.55
N ILE A 272 -19.13 -7.66 -22.38
CA ILE A 272 -19.92 -7.34 -23.57
C ILE A 272 -18.92 -7.13 -24.70
#